data_d1b049cbf9d0dd18fd8106d5dfcb15cb
#
_entry.id   d1b049cbf9d0dd18fd8106d5dfcb15cb
#
_cell.length_a   1.000
_cell.length_b   1.000
_cell.length_c   1.000
_cell.angle_alpha   90.00
_cell.angle_beta   90.00
_cell.angle_gamma   90.00
#
_symmetry.space_group_name_H-M   'P 1'
#
loop_
_entity.id
_entity.type
_entity.pdbx_description
1 polymer ?
#
loop_
_entity_poly.entity_id
_entity_poly.type
_entity_poly.pdbx_seq_one_letter_code
_entity_poly.pdbx_strand_id
1 'polypeptide(L)'
;MTEITIALITLTAAIWAFVAARRLLHEATESVTIWDYQSGLHFKDGRYVESLAPGKHRFWGRGHRVIVYDNRISELIIQSQELLTADSATLKLTAVAQWRIADARRYHVAAEDARQALYTRIQLALRQTIGDLTLDQIIERKAGFGAELLTRVHDQAATDLGIEVAAVDIRDTMLGSELRSAYSGVLTARKEAQTKLEKARGEAAALRTLANAARLFDDHPGLLRLRALETIKEAGAGYGNQLIVGLPEEFLGLVKKS
;
A
#
# COMPACT_ATOMS: atom_id res chain seq x y z
N MET A 1 63.52 -58.30 -17.34
CA MET A 1 63.44 -56.93 -16.79
C MET A 1 62.83 -55.94 -17.75
N THR A 2 63.03 -56.05 -19.06
CA THR A 2 62.47 -55.16 -20.07
C THR A 2 60.95 -55.23 -20.26
N GLU A 3 60.37 -56.41 -20.08
CA GLU A 3 58.91 -56.58 -20.22
C GLU A 3 58.11 -55.90 -19.09
N ILE A 4 58.61 -55.94 -17.87
CA ILE A 4 57.96 -55.31 -16.69
C ILE A 4 58.01 -53.79 -16.80
N THR A 5 59.14 -53.23 -17.33
CA THR A 5 59.26 -51.78 -17.49
C THR A 5 58.35 -51.26 -18.58
N ILE A 6 58.19 -52.01 -19.68
CA ILE A 6 57.26 -51.63 -20.77
C ILE A 6 55.82 -51.67 -20.29
N ALA A 7 55.41 -52.70 -19.50
CA ALA A 7 54.09 -52.84 -18.95
C ALA A 7 53.79 -51.69 -17.97
N LEU A 8 54.77 -51.24 -17.17
CA LEU A 8 54.60 -50.14 -16.23
C LEU A 8 54.41 -48.79 -16.96
N ILE A 9 55.21 -48.57 -18.04
CA ILE A 9 55.07 -47.34 -18.87
C ILE A 9 53.73 -47.31 -19.60
N THR A 10 53.24 -48.39 -20.13
CA THR A 10 51.93 -48.45 -20.82
C THR A 10 50.79 -48.24 -19.82
N LEU A 11 50.89 -48.81 -18.60
CA LEU A 11 49.88 -48.61 -17.55
C LEU A 11 49.83 -47.12 -17.09
N THR A 12 51.01 -46.50 -16.87
CA THR A 12 51.08 -45.08 -16.48
C THR A 12 50.55 -44.18 -17.61
N ALA A 13 50.89 -44.46 -18.87
CA ALA A 13 50.35 -43.70 -20.02
C ALA A 13 48.80 -43.85 -20.16
N ALA A 14 48.25 -45.07 -19.90
CA ALA A 14 46.81 -45.31 -19.90
C ALA A 14 46.10 -44.55 -18.78
N ILE A 15 46.66 -44.53 -17.57
CA ILE A 15 46.16 -43.79 -16.43
C ILE A 15 46.17 -42.28 -16.73
N TRP A 16 47.26 -41.75 -17.29
CA TRP A 16 47.35 -40.36 -17.70
C TRP A 16 46.32 -39.99 -18.79
N ALA A 17 46.20 -40.82 -19.80
CA ALA A 17 45.21 -40.64 -20.86
C ALA A 17 43.78 -40.67 -20.29
N PHE A 18 43.48 -41.58 -19.37
CA PHE A 18 42.19 -41.66 -18.68
C PHE A 18 41.88 -40.43 -17.81
N VAL A 19 42.89 -39.97 -17.03
CA VAL A 19 42.75 -38.74 -16.21
C VAL A 19 42.59 -37.51 -17.09
N ALA A 20 43.37 -37.41 -18.20
CA ALA A 20 43.23 -36.32 -19.16
C ALA A 20 41.85 -36.33 -19.87
N ALA A 21 41.40 -37.49 -20.31
CA ALA A 21 40.07 -37.66 -20.90
C ALA A 21 38.93 -37.30 -19.89
N ARG A 22 39.10 -37.72 -18.64
CA ARG A 22 38.15 -37.39 -17.57
C ARG A 22 38.15 -35.89 -17.27
N ARG A 23 39.29 -35.23 -17.28
CA ARG A 23 39.36 -33.75 -17.11
C ARG A 23 38.71 -33.03 -18.28
N LEU A 24 38.97 -33.42 -19.51
CA LEU A 24 38.37 -32.86 -20.72
C LEU A 24 36.84 -33.07 -20.71
N LEU A 25 36.34 -34.22 -20.26
CA LEU A 25 34.91 -34.48 -20.11
C LEU A 25 34.28 -33.66 -18.99
N HIS A 26 35.03 -33.42 -17.90
CA HIS A 26 34.54 -32.62 -16.76
C HIS A 26 34.48 -31.12 -17.08
N GLU A 27 35.46 -30.62 -17.85
CA GLU A 27 35.51 -29.24 -18.33
C GLU A 27 34.45 -28.95 -19.42
N ALA A 28 33.92 -30.00 -20.07
CA ALA A 28 32.90 -29.89 -21.10
C ALA A 28 31.45 -29.92 -20.56
N THR A 29 31.28 -30.04 -19.24
CA THR A 29 29.93 -30.16 -18.64
C THR A 29 29.68 -28.97 -17.72
N GLU A 30 28.85 -28.05 -18.16
CA GLU A 30 28.36 -26.94 -17.35
C GLU A 30 27.04 -27.35 -16.68
N SER A 31 26.93 -27.19 -15.36
CA SER A 31 25.68 -27.50 -14.63
C SER A 31 25.16 -26.27 -13.90
N VAL A 32 23.91 -25.96 -14.13
CA VAL A 32 23.22 -24.84 -13.48
C VAL A 32 22.00 -25.38 -12.73
N THR A 33 21.82 -24.91 -11.52
CA THR A 33 20.63 -25.23 -10.72
C THR A 33 19.74 -24.01 -10.69
N ILE A 34 18.48 -24.19 -11.10
CA ILE A 34 17.43 -23.15 -11.09
C ILE A 34 16.48 -23.49 -9.94
N TRP A 35 16.29 -22.53 -9.04
CA TRP A 35 15.40 -22.70 -7.89
C TRP A 35 13.95 -22.44 -8.28
N ASP A 36 12.99 -22.90 -7.48
CA ASP A 36 11.55 -22.80 -7.74
C ASP A 36 11.05 -21.36 -7.97
N TYR A 37 11.74 -20.39 -7.38
CA TYR A 37 11.44 -18.97 -7.52
C TYR A 37 12.18 -18.30 -8.69
N GLN A 38 12.88 -19.05 -9.52
CA GLN A 38 13.70 -18.56 -10.62
C GLN A 38 13.23 -19.11 -11.96
N SER A 39 13.49 -18.35 -13.02
CA SER A 39 13.36 -18.79 -14.40
C SER A 39 14.72 -18.70 -15.10
N GLY A 40 15.11 -19.75 -15.81
CA GLY A 40 16.34 -19.77 -16.59
C GLY A 40 16.07 -19.58 -18.07
N LEU A 41 16.94 -18.83 -18.75
CA LEU A 41 16.98 -18.75 -20.21
C LEU A 41 18.26 -19.36 -20.69
N HIS A 42 18.16 -20.38 -21.52
CA HIS A 42 19.30 -21.07 -22.11
C HIS A 42 19.61 -20.54 -23.51
N PHE A 43 20.85 -20.13 -23.69
CA PHE A 43 21.41 -19.67 -24.95
C PHE A 43 22.53 -20.60 -25.38
N LYS A 44 22.63 -20.87 -26.68
CA LYS A 44 23.73 -21.58 -27.30
C LYS A 44 24.28 -20.73 -28.44
N ASP A 45 25.57 -20.44 -28.39
CA ASP A 45 26.26 -19.60 -29.36
C ASP A 45 25.54 -18.27 -29.65
N GLY A 46 25.02 -17.64 -28.58
CA GLY A 46 24.28 -16.37 -28.64
C GLY A 46 22.83 -16.46 -29.09
N ARG A 47 22.33 -17.66 -29.41
CA ARG A 47 20.93 -17.88 -29.81
C ARG A 47 20.13 -18.46 -28.65
N TYR A 48 18.92 -17.95 -28.45
CA TYR A 48 17.97 -18.51 -27.50
C TYR A 48 17.55 -19.91 -27.92
N VAL A 49 17.59 -20.87 -27.01
CA VAL A 49 17.21 -22.26 -27.23
C VAL A 49 15.87 -22.56 -26.53
N GLU A 50 15.83 -22.39 -25.21
CA GLU A 50 14.67 -22.76 -24.40
C GLU A 50 14.64 -22.02 -23.07
N SER A 51 13.44 -22.01 -22.44
CA SER A 51 13.27 -21.59 -21.04
C SER A 51 13.39 -22.82 -20.15
N LEU A 52 14.22 -22.71 -19.10
CA LEU A 52 14.52 -23.78 -18.18
C LEU A 52 13.59 -23.68 -16.95
N ALA A 53 12.90 -24.79 -16.68
CA ALA A 53 12.12 -24.97 -15.46
C ALA A 53 13.03 -25.13 -14.21
N PRO A 54 12.49 -24.97 -13.01
CA PRO A 54 13.22 -25.29 -11.78
C PRO A 54 13.81 -26.69 -11.79
N GLY A 55 15.05 -26.83 -11.32
CA GLY A 55 15.77 -28.07 -11.31
C GLY A 55 17.24 -27.95 -11.67
N LYS A 56 17.92 -29.08 -11.73
CA LYS A 56 19.33 -29.15 -12.12
C LYS A 56 19.46 -29.48 -13.59
N HIS A 57 20.01 -28.55 -14.36
CA HIS A 57 20.28 -28.69 -15.80
C HIS A 57 21.76 -28.91 -16.06
N ARG A 58 22.09 -29.79 -17.01
CA ARG A 58 23.45 -30.08 -17.42
C ARG A 58 23.56 -29.93 -18.93
N PHE A 59 24.56 -29.18 -19.36
CA PHE A 59 24.83 -28.90 -20.77
C PHE A 59 26.18 -29.49 -21.15
N TRP A 60 26.23 -30.13 -22.30
CA TRP A 60 27.43 -30.73 -22.86
C TRP A 60 27.98 -29.87 -23.99
N GLY A 61 29.27 -29.58 -23.92
CA GLY A 61 29.96 -28.81 -24.94
C GLY A 61 30.20 -27.37 -24.51
N ARG A 62 30.68 -26.56 -25.45
CA ARG A 62 30.98 -25.14 -25.27
C ARG A 62 29.88 -24.26 -25.83
N GLY A 63 29.87 -22.99 -25.47
CA GLY A 63 28.93 -21.99 -26.03
C GLY A 63 27.58 -21.95 -25.35
N HIS A 64 27.37 -22.71 -24.27
CA HIS A 64 26.16 -22.64 -23.47
C HIS A 64 26.23 -21.46 -22.51
N ARG A 65 25.16 -20.70 -22.40
CA ARG A 65 24.99 -19.62 -21.44
C ARG A 65 23.59 -19.67 -20.84
N VAL A 66 23.51 -19.68 -19.54
CA VAL A 66 22.22 -19.63 -18.83
C VAL A 66 22.13 -18.31 -18.09
N ILE A 67 21.05 -17.58 -18.31
CA ILE A 67 20.70 -16.35 -17.59
C ILE A 67 19.54 -16.70 -16.68
N VAL A 68 19.69 -16.41 -15.39
CA VAL A 68 18.69 -16.74 -14.36
C VAL A 68 18.06 -15.46 -13.85
N TYR A 69 16.74 -15.46 -13.80
CA TYR A 69 15.92 -14.38 -13.29
C TYR A 69 15.16 -14.79 -12.04
N ASP A 70 15.03 -13.87 -11.10
CA ASP A 70 14.23 -14.04 -9.89
C ASP A 70 12.79 -13.59 -10.17
N ASN A 71 11.81 -14.49 -9.97
CA ASN A 71 10.39 -14.23 -10.22
C ASN A 71 9.62 -13.77 -8.99
N ARG A 72 10.30 -13.54 -7.86
CA ARG A 72 9.67 -13.04 -6.64
C ARG A 72 9.23 -11.60 -6.84
N ILE A 73 8.22 -11.21 -6.07
CA ILE A 73 7.75 -9.83 -6.07
C ILE A 73 8.86 -8.92 -5.59
N SER A 74 9.13 -7.91 -6.39
CA SER A 74 10.09 -6.85 -6.12
C SER A 74 9.38 -5.51 -6.07
N GLU A 75 9.92 -4.56 -5.32
CA GLU A 75 9.40 -3.21 -5.23
C GLU A 75 10.18 -2.27 -6.16
N LEU A 76 9.43 -1.43 -6.85
CA LEU A 76 9.95 -0.33 -7.65
C LEU A 76 9.43 0.98 -7.09
N ILE A 77 10.34 1.79 -6.54
CA ILE A 77 10.00 3.09 -5.96
C ILE A 77 10.15 4.15 -7.05
N ILE A 78 9.04 4.79 -7.38
CA ILE A 78 9.00 5.96 -8.26
C ILE A 78 9.17 7.18 -7.36
N GLN A 79 10.40 7.69 -7.32
CA GLN A 79 10.77 8.78 -6.43
C GLN A 79 10.02 10.05 -6.77
N SER A 80 9.84 10.88 -5.77
CA SER A 80 9.14 12.15 -5.74
C SER A 80 9.15 12.90 -7.07
N GLN A 81 8.04 12.81 -7.81
CA GLN A 81 7.81 13.55 -9.03
C GLN A 81 7.06 14.82 -8.72
N GLU A 82 7.52 15.92 -9.28
CA GLU A 82 6.78 17.17 -9.26
C GLU A 82 5.76 17.15 -10.40
N LEU A 83 4.48 17.15 -10.05
CA LEU A 83 3.37 16.98 -10.96
C LEU A 83 2.41 18.16 -10.83
N LEU A 84 1.84 18.54 -11.96
CA LEU A 84 0.84 19.61 -12.05
C LEU A 84 -0.54 18.98 -12.20
N THR A 85 -1.49 19.41 -11.40
CA THR A 85 -2.88 18.99 -11.45
C THR A 85 -3.69 19.78 -12.49
N ALA A 86 -4.93 19.36 -12.77
CA ALA A 86 -5.81 20.04 -13.70
C ALA A 86 -6.10 21.50 -13.30
N ASP A 87 -6.11 21.81 -12.01
CA ASP A 87 -6.28 23.14 -11.43
C ASP A 87 -4.96 23.89 -11.21
N SER A 88 -3.89 23.47 -11.90
CA SER A 88 -2.55 24.08 -11.85
C SER A 88 -1.89 24.09 -10.47
N ALA A 89 -2.32 23.22 -9.56
CA ALA A 89 -1.65 23.02 -8.30
C ALA A 89 -0.44 22.09 -8.47
N THR A 90 0.70 22.43 -7.85
CA THR A 90 1.90 21.62 -7.89
C THR A 90 1.96 20.70 -6.65
N LEU A 91 2.11 19.42 -6.88
CA LEU A 91 2.31 18.43 -5.82
C LEU A 91 3.52 17.54 -6.11
N LYS A 92 4.16 17.05 -5.05
CA LYS A 92 5.19 16.00 -5.12
C LYS A 92 4.60 14.69 -4.64
N LEU A 93 4.77 13.66 -5.45
CA LEU A 93 4.19 12.35 -5.21
C LEU A 93 5.24 11.27 -5.35
N THR A 94 5.26 10.34 -4.38
CA THR A 94 6.06 9.12 -4.43
C THR A 94 5.13 7.94 -4.56
N ALA A 95 5.35 7.10 -5.57
CA ALA A 95 4.61 5.86 -5.75
C ALA A 95 5.52 4.64 -5.58
N VAL A 96 4.93 3.52 -5.19
CA VAL A 96 5.60 2.22 -5.09
C VAL A 96 4.80 1.23 -5.92
N ALA A 97 5.49 0.55 -6.83
CA ALA A 97 4.90 -0.52 -7.61
C ALA A 97 5.48 -1.87 -7.17
N GLN A 98 4.62 -2.83 -6.92
CA GLN A 98 4.99 -4.23 -6.71
C GLN A 98 4.90 -4.95 -8.03
N TRP A 99 5.98 -5.59 -8.44
CA TRP A 99 6.09 -6.24 -9.73
C TRP A 99 6.88 -7.53 -9.65
N ARG A 100 6.66 -8.41 -10.61
CA ARG A 100 7.43 -9.65 -10.81
C ARG A 100 7.62 -9.93 -12.29
N ILE A 101 8.59 -10.77 -12.60
CA ILE A 101 8.80 -11.27 -13.95
C ILE A 101 7.79 -12.40 -14.20
N ALA A 102 6.89 -12.19 -15.16
CA ALA A 102 5.91 -13.19 -15.60
C ALA A 102 6.45 -14.01 -16.78
N ASP A 103 7.14 -13.36 -17.71
CA ASP A 103 7.78 -13.99 -18.87
C ASP A 103 9.24 -13.53 -18.96
N ALA A 104 10.15 -14.38 -18.49
CA ALA A 104 11.59 -14.10 -18.49
C ALA A 104 12.15 -13.86 -19.91
N ARG A 105 11.63 -14.54 -20.93
CA ARG A 105 12.08 -14.36 -22.31
C ARG A 105 11.71 -12.97 -22.83
N ARG A 106 10.46 -12.56 -22.66
CA ARG A 106 10.02 -11.21 -23.03
C ARG A 106 10.80 -10.16 -22.25
N TYR A 107 10.92 -10.36 -20.95
CA TYR A 107 11.69 -9.45 -20.06
C TYR A 107 13.13 -9.24 -20.58
N HIS A 108 13.79 -10.30 -21.04
CA HIS A 108 15.16 -10.21 -21.54
C HIS A 108 15.28 -9.51 -22.90
N VAL A 109 14.29 -9.68 -23.79
CA VAL A 109 14.38 -9.23 -25.20
C VAL A 109 13.72 -7.86 -25.41
N ALA A 110 12.75 -7.49 -24.58
CA ALA A 110 11.91 -6.33 -24.80
C ALA A 110 12.64 -4.99 -24.65
N ALA A 111 13.60 -4.91 -23.74
CA ALA A 111 14.35 -3.68 -23.49
C ALA A 111 15.73 -4.04 -22.90
N GLU A 112 16.71 -3.16 -23.08
CA GLU A 112 18.02 -3.29 -22.46
C GLU A 112 17.90 -3.33 -20.93
N ASP A 113 17.06 -2.45 -20.37
CA ASP A 113 16.64 -2.44 -18.97
C ASP A 113 15.11 -2.35 -18.89
N ALA A 114 14.48 -3.53 -18.79
CA ALA A 114 13.03 -3.63 -18.68
C ALA A 114 12.48 -3.03 -17.37
N ARG A 115 13.29 -3.02 -16.30
CA ARG A 115 12.95 -2.36 -15.03
C ARG A 115 12.87 -0.84 -15.19
N GLN A 116 13.84 -0.26 -15.90
CA GLN A 116 13.83 1.18 -16.20
C GLN A 116 12.69 1.54 -17.15
N ALA A 117 12.38 0.68 -18.11
CA ALA A 117 11.22 0.86 -18.99
C ALA A 117 9.89 0.85 -18.21
N LEU A 118 9.74 -0.06 -17.24
CA LEU A 118 8.59 -0.08 -16.33
C LEU A 118 8.52 1.20 -15.49
N TYR A 119 9.64 1.65 -14.92
CA TYR A 119 9.72 2.90 -14.19
C TYR A 119 9.17 4.09 -15.00
N THR A 120 9.65 4.23 -16.23
CA THR A 120 9.21 5.30 -17.14
C THR A 120 7.72 5.21 -17.47
N ARG A 121 7.19 4.01 -17.69
CA ARG A 121 5.75 3.80 -17.93
C ARG A 121 4.89 4.23 -16.75
N ILE A 122 5.26 3.82 -15.55
CA ILE A 122 4.53 4.19 -14.34
C ILE A 122 4.61 5.71 -14.13
N GLN A 123 5.77 6.31 -14.37
CA GLN A 123 5.96 7.77 -14.29
C GLN A 123 5.04 8.53 -15.27
N LEU A 124 4.93 8.05 -16.50
CA LEU A 124 4.04 8.66 -17.51
C LEU A 124 2.57 8.48 -17.14
N ALA A 125 2.18 7.28 -16.69
CA ALA A 125 0.82 7.01 -16.23
C ALA A 125 0.45 7.90 -15.03
N LEU A 126 1.35 8.06 -14.06
CA LEU A 126 1.19 8.99 -12.94
C LEU A 126 0.94 10.42 -13.41
N ARG A 127 1.78 10.91 -14.33
CA ARG A 127 1.65 12.28 -14.86
C ARG A 127 0.30 12.50 -15.56
N GLN A 128 -0.14 11.54 -16.35
CA GLN A 128 -1.44 11.63 -17.04
C GLN A 128 -2.59 11.61 -16.04
N THR A 129 -2.59 10.65 -15.11
CA THR A 129 -3.69 10.51 -14.13
C THR A 129 -3.78 11.73 -13.20
N ILE A 130 -2.65 12.29 -12.77
CA ILE A 130 -2.62 13.52 -11.94
C ILE A 130 -3.07 14.75 -12.75
N GLY A 131 -2.63 14.86 -14.00
CA GLY A 131 -2.99 15.99 -14.86
C GLY A 131 -4.48 16.07 -15.19
N ASP A 132 -5.18 14.95 -15.14
CA ASP A 132 -6.63 14.86 -15.39
C ASP A 132 -7.48 15.21 -14.14
N LEU A 133 -6.87 15.30 -12.95
CA LEU A 133 -7.57 15.44 -11.67
C LEU A 133 -7.26 16.79 -11.00
N THR A 134 -8.26 17.33 -10.28
CA THR A 134 -8.05 18.48 -9.39
C THR A 134 -7.44 18.04 -8.06
N LEU A 135 -6.85 18.99 -7.35
CA LEU A 135 -6.24 18.73 -6.04
C LEU A 135 -7.25 18.15 -5.04
N ASP A 136 -8.47 18.69 -5.00
CA ASP A 136 -9.53 18.17 -4.13
C ASP A 136 -9.86 16.71 -4.43
N GLN A 137 -9.97 16.34 -5.71
CA GLN A 137 -10.22 14.96 -6.13
C GLN A 137 -9.09 14.00 -5.73
N ILE A 138 -7.84 14.45 -5.82
CA ILE A 138 -6.66 13.65 -5.42
C ILE A 138 -6.68 13.38 -3.92
N ILE A 139 -7.02 14.39 -3.11
CA ILE A 139 -7.06 14.27 -1.64
C ILE A 139 -8.21 13.38 -1.19
N GLU A 140 -9.37 13.51 -1.83
CA GLU A 140 -10.57 12.71 -1.51
C GLU A 140 -10.46 11.25 -1.95
N ARG A 141 -9.83 10.96 -3.10
CA ARG A 141 -9.76 9.63 -3.73
C ARG A 141 -8.51 8.81 -3.39
N LYS A 142 -7.79 9.11 -2.33
CA LYS A 142 -6.53 8.41 -1.97
C LYS A 142 -6.56 6.89 -2.10
N ALA A 143 -7.67 6.25 -1.75
CA ALA A 143 -7.82 4.79 -1.75
C ALA A 143 -8.06 4.18 -3.15
N GLY A 144 -8.53 4.93 -4.15
CA GLY A 144 -8.84 4.40 -5.49
C GLY A 144 -7.78 4.65 -6.55
N PHE A 145 -6.82 5.49 -6.25
CA PHE A 145 -5.83 5.97 -7.19
C PHE A 145 -4.86 4.88 -7.68
N GLY A 146 -4.43 4.02 -6.77
CA GLY A 146 -3.54 2.90 -7.10
C GLY A 146 -4.17 1.91 -8.07
N ALA A 147 -5.46 1.63 -7.93
CA ALA A 147 -6.19 0.72 -8.82
C ALA A 147 -6.33 1.28 -10.25
N GLU A 148 -6.56 2.59 -10.38
CA GLU A 148 -6.61 3.24 -11.69
C GLU A 148 -5.25 3.21 -12.39
N LEU A 149 -4.17 3.51 -11.68
CA LEU A 149 -2.80 3.40 -12.18
C LEU A 149 -2.45 1.98 -12.58
N LEU A 150 -2.82 0.99 -11.75
CA LEU A 150 -2.61 -0.41 -12.04
C LEU A 150 -3.27 -0.79 -13.35
N THR A 151 -4.54 -0.44 -13.56
CA THR A 151 -5.28 -0.73 -14.80
C THR A 151 -4.59 -0.14 -16.03
N ARG A 152 -4.06 1.07 -15.94
CA ARG A 152 -3.37 1.73 -17.06
C ARG A 152 -2.02 1.09 -17.41
N VAL A 153 -1.33 0.50 -16.44
CA VAL A 153 0.04 -0.02 -16.62
C VAL A 153 0.07 -1.54 -16.80
N HIS A 154 -0.84 -2.28 -16.19
CA HIS A 154 -0.81 -3.73 -16.07
C HIS A 154 -0.75 -4.44 -17.44
N ASP A 155 -1.69 -4.16 -18.32
CA ASP A 155 -1.79 -4.86 -19.60
C ASP A 155 -0.60 -4.58 -20.52
N GLN A 156 -0.15 -3.33 -20.55
CA GLN A 156 1.00 -2.92 -21.36
C GLN A 156 2.32 -3.46 -20.80
N ALA A 157 2.49 -3.51 -19.49
CA ALA A 157 3.67 -4.08 -18.87
C ALA A 157 3.77 -5.60 -19.11
N ALA A 158 2.65 -6.31 -19.02
CA ALA A 158 2.58 -7.75 -19.27
C ALA A 158 2.86 -8.07 -20.74
N THR A 159 2.22 -7.37 -21.67
CA THR A 159 2.32 -7.65 -23.10
C THR A 159 3.68 -7.27 -23.67
N ASP A 160 4.21 -6.09 -23.30
CA ASP A 160 5.41 -5.55 -23.93
C ASP A 160 6.69 -5.97 -23.20
N LEU A 161 6.68 -5.98 -21.86
CA LEU A 161 7.89 -6.20 -21.07
C LEU A 161 7.96 -7.59 -20.42
N GLY A 162 6.89 -8.38 -20.45
CA GLY A 162 6.81 -9.64 -19.72
C GLY A 162 6.82 -9.48 -18.21
N ILE A 163 6.35 -8.33 -17.72
CA ILE A 163 6.29 -7.95 -16.30
C ILE A 163 4.83 -7.96 -15.86
N GLU A 164 4.55 -8.61 -14.75
CA GLU A 164 3.28 -8.51 -14.06
C GLU A 164 3.40 -7.48 -12.93
N VAL A 165 2.59 -6.45 -12.99
CA VAL A 165 2.46 -5.46 -11.92
C VAL A 165 1.33 -5.88 -11.01
N ALA A 166 1.65 -6.25 -9.76
CA ALA A 166 0.68 -6.75 -8.80
C ALA A 166 -0.10 -5.63 -8.11
N ALA A 167 0.57 -4.53 -7.78
CA ALA A 167 -0.03 -3.38 -7.13
C ALA A 167 0.76 -2.10 -7.47
N VAL A 168 0.06 -0.98 -7.47
CA VAL A 168 0.67 0.36 -7.50
C VAL A 168 0.01 1.19 -6.40
N ASP A 169 0.82 1.69 -5.46
CA ASP A 169 0.34 2.45 -4.33
C ASP A 169 1.03 3.81 -4.25
N ILE A 170 0.29 4.82 -3.78
CA ILE A 170 0.87 6.12 -3.47
C ILE A 170 1.36 6.10 -2.03
N ARG A 171 2.66 6.26 -1.86
CA ARG A 171 3.30 6.28 -0.55
C ARG A 171 3.19 7.64 0.12
N ASP A 172 3.68 8.68 -0.55
CA ASP A 172 3.74 10.02 -0.02
C ASP A 172 3.19 11.05 -1.01
N THR A 173 2.43 12.02 -0.49
CA THR A 173 1.94 13.17 -1.24
C THR A 173 2.33 14.43 -0.48
N MET A 174 3.15 15.28 -1.09
CA MET A 174 3.60 16.54 -0.50
C MET A 174 3.10 17.71 -1.33
N LEU A 175 2.39 18.61 -0.68
CA LEU A 175 1.97 19.90 -1.24
C LEU A 175 3.05 20.93 -1.01
N GLY A 176 3.19 21.88 -1.92
CA GLY A 176 4.02 23.06 -1.72
C GLY A 176 3.61 23.83 -0.45
N SER A 177 4.55 24.51 0.21
CA SER A 177 4.31 25.16 1.51
C SER A 177 3.16 26.15 1.49
N GLU A 178 3.06 26.98 0.45
CA GLU A 178 2.01 27.97 0.29
C GLU A 178 0.64 27.32 0.10
N LEU A 179 0.56 26.35 -0.80
CA LEU A 179 -0.66 25.60 -1.08
C LEU A 179 -1.13 24.80 0.14
N ARG A 180 -0.20 24.21 0.87
CA ARG A 180 -0.49 23.50 2.14
C ARG A 180 -1.09 24.44 3.17
N SER A 181 -0.54 25.66 3.34
CA SER A 181 -1.04 26.66 4.27
C SER A 181 -2.46 27.11 3.89
N ALA A 182 -2.67 27.45 2.61
CA ALA A 182 -3.97 27.85 2.11
C ALA A 182 -5.03 26.74 2.28
N TYR A 183 -4.69 25.52 1.91
CA TYR A 183 -5.59 24.37 2.04
C TYR A 183 -5.91 24.03 3.51
N SER A 184 -4.92 24.12 4.38
CA SER A 184 -5.12 23.95 5.83
C SER A 184 -6.09 25.00 6.39
N GLY A 185 -5.98 26.25 5.93
CA GLY A 185 -6.92 27.32 6.31
C GLY A 185 -8.36 27.02 5.89
N VAL A 186 -8.55 26.58 4.64
CA VAL A 186 -9.88 26.19 4.13
C VAL A 186 -10.46 25.02 4.90
N LEU A 187 -9.64 23.99 5.19
CA LEU A 187 -10.06 22.81 5.93
C LEU A 187 -10.46 23.18 7.37
N THR A 188 -9.69 24.05 8.01
CA THR A 188 -9.99 24.54 9.36
C THR A 188 -11.32 25.29 9.37
N ALA A 189 -11.53 26.23 8.43
CA ALA A 189 -12.77 26.98 8.30
C ALA A 189 -13.98 26.07 8.07
N ARG A 190 -13.85 25.04 7.20
CA ARG A 190 -14.92 24.04 6.97
C ARG A 190 -15.23 23.26 8.25
N LYS A 191 -14.21 22.81 9.00
CA LYS A 191 -14.40 22.09 10.28
C LYS A 191 -15.05 22.95 11.35
N GLU A 192 -14.65 24.22 11.44
CA GLU A 192 -15.27 25.16 12.39
C GLU A 192 -16.75 25.43 12.04
N ALA A 193 -17.06 25.61 10.76
CA ALA A 193 -18.43 25.79 10.32
C ALA A 193 -19.30 24.55 10.61
N GLN A 194 -18.77 23.35 10.38
CA GLN A 194 -19.43 22.11 10.72
C GLN A 194 -19.64 21.94 12.23
N THR A 195 -18.63 22.26 13.03
CA THR A 195 -18.71 22.23 14.50
C THR A 195 -19.77 23.20 15.00
N LYS A 196 -19.84 24.42 14.47
CA LYS A 196 -20.89 25.40 14.81
C LYS A 196 -22.28 24.88 14.44
N LEU A 197 -22.43 24.25 13.28
CA LEU A 197 -23.71 23.68 12.84
C LEU A 197 -24.15 22.54 13.76
N GLU A 198 -23.25 21.60 14.08
CA GLU A 198 -23.57 20.49 15.01
C GLU A 198 -23.88 20.98 16.41
N LYS A 199 -23.16 22.00 16.91
CA LYS A 199 -23.46 22.64 18.18
C LYS A 199 -24.87 23.27 18.19
N ALA A 200 -25.21 24.05 17.14
CA ALA A 200 -26.54 24.66 16.99
C ALA A 200 -27.64 23.59 16.88
N ARG A 201 -27.40 22.49 16.19
CA ARG A 201 -28.35 21.36 16.12
C ARG A 201 -28.53 20.70 17.48
N GLY A 202 -27.43 20.50 18.22
CA GLY A 202 -27.46 19.96 19.58
C GLY A 202 -28.24 20.86 20.55
N GLU A 203 -27.99 22.17 20.51
CA GLU A 203 -28.72 23.15 21.31
C GLU A 203 -30.22 23.17 20.97
N ALA A 204 -30.58 23.15 19.69
CA ALA A 204 -31.96 23.10 19.25
C ALA A 204 -32.65 21.79 19.68
N ALA A 205 -31.94 20.66 19.63
CA ALA A 205 -32.46 19.38 20.12
C ALA A 205 -32.66 19.39 21.65
N ALA A 206 -31.71 19.93 22.39
CA ALA A 206 -31.81 20.09 23.84
C ALA A 206 -33.03 20.98 24.23
N LEU A 207 -33.17 22.14 23.57
CA LEU A 207 -34.31 23.03 23.78
C LEU A 207 -35.66 22.36 23.47
N ARG A 208 -35.75 21.56 22.37
CA ARG A 208 -36.97 20.79 22.09
C ARG A 208 -37.29 19.77 23.20
N THR A 209 -36.25 19.08 23.68
CA THR A 209 -36.41 18.12 24.77
C THR A 209 -36.87 18.79 26.04
N LEU A 210 -36.33 19.97 26.39
CA LEU A 210 -36.74 20.77 27.53
C LEU A 210 -38.19 21.28 27.36
N ALA A 211 -38.55 21.77 26.15
CA ALA A 211 -39.91 22.21 25.86
C ALA A 211 -40.91 21.06 25.97
N ASN A 212 -40.58 19.86 25.51
CA ASN A 212 -41.42 18.69 25.65
C ASN A 212 -41.55 18.25 27.12
N ALA A 213 -40.45 18.31 27.88
CA ALA A 213 -40.48 18.04 29.33
C ALA A 213 -41.36 19.05 30.08
N ALA A 214 -41.26 20.37 29.75
CA ALA A 214 -42.11 21.41 30.34
C ALA A 214 -43.58 21.13 30.07
N ARG A 215 -43.99 20.80 28.85
CA ARG A 215 -45.37 20.40 28.53
C ARG A 215 -45.84 19.21 29.36
N LEU A 216 -44.98 18.17 29.49
CA LEU A 216 -45.30 16.99 30.30
C LEU A 216 -45.51 17.35 31.77
N PHE A 217 -44.81 18.33 32.33
CA PHE A 217 -45.01 18.81 33.68
C PHE A 217 -46.25 19.67 33.84
N ASP A 218 -46.64 20.44 32.79
CA ASP A 218 -47.90 21.19 32.77
C ASP A 218 -49.13 20.24 32.76
N ASP A 219 -49.03 19.16 31.96
CA ASP A 219 -50.12 18.15 31.87
C ASP A 219 -50.17 17.26 33.11
N HIS A 220 -49.05 17.06 33.82
CA HIS A 220 -48.95 16.20 35.01
C HIS A 220 -48.16 16.86 36.16
N PRO A 221 -48.78 17.77 36.93
CA PRO A 221 -48.13 18.50 38.02
C PRO A 221 -47.51 17.62 39.13
N GLY A 222 -48.03 16.39 39.26
CA GLY A 222 -47.45 15.39 40.19
C GLY A 222 -46.04 14.96 39.86
N LEU A 223 -45.67 14.92 38.57
CA LEU A 223 -44.30 14.58 38.12
C LEU A 223 -43.30 15.65 38.48
N LEU A 224 -43.68 16.91 38.41
CA LEU A 224 -42.82 18.02 38.83
C LEU A 224 -42.45 17.92 40.32
N ARG A 225 -43.44 17.57 41.19
CA ARG A 225 -43.23 17.39 42.64
C ARG A 225 -42.30 16.20 42.90
N LEU A 226 -42.49 15.10 42.18
CA LEU A 226 -41.63 13.92 42.33
C LEU A 226 -40.19 14.21 41.91
N ARG A 227 -40.00 14.92 40.81
CA ARG A 227 -38.69 15.31 40.31
C ARG A 227 -37.98 16.31 41.28
N ALA A 228 -38.75 17.26 41.87
CA ALA A 228 -38.19 18.16 42.85
C ALA A 228 -37.71 17.39 44.10
N LEU A 229 -38.46 16.37 44.56
CA LEU A 229 -38.05 15.52 45.68
C LEU A 229 -36.80 14.69 45.37
N GLU A 230 -36.68 14.14 44.13
CA GLU A 230 -35.50 13.43 43.70
C GLU A 230 -34.27 14.34 43.66
N THR A 231 -34.38 15.55 43.11
CA THR A 231 -33.31 16.52 43.06
C THR A 231 -32.82 16.94 44.48
N ILE A 232 -33.77 17.14 45.43
CA ILE A 232 -33.46 17.41 46.84
C ILE A 232 -32.76 16.22 47.46
N LYS A 233 -33.19 14.99 47.20
CA LYS A 233 -32.56 13.76 47.68
C LYS A 233 -31.13 13.63 47.13
N GLU A 234 -30.93 13.85 45.84
CA GLU A 234 -29.60 13.81 45.20
C GLU A 234 -28.65 14.90 45.72
N ALA A 235 -29.16 16.13 45.92
CA ALA A 235 -28.39 17.23 46.49
C ALA A 235 -28.07 17.02 47.97
N GLY A 236 -28.92 16.33 48.74
CA GLY A 236 -28.71 16.02 50.14
C GLY A 236 -27.84 14.79 50.43
N ALA A 237 -27.52 13.99 49.42
CA ALA A 237 -26.70 12.78 49.56
C ALA A 237 -25.18 13.07 49.72
N GLY A 238 -24.74 14.33 49.58
CA GLY A 238 -23.35 14.75 49.78
C GLY A 238 -23.09 15.12 51.25
N TYR A 239 -22.06 14.55 51.88
CA TYR A 239 -21.64 14.88 53.25
C TYR A 239 -21.32 16.39 53.39
N GLY A 240 -22.11 17.09 54.19
CA GLY A 240 -21.83 18.47 54.60
C GLY A 240 -22.50 19.58 53.77
N ASN A 241 -23.40 19.28 52.82
CA ASN A 241 -24.12 20.29 52.07
C ASN A 241 -25.39 20.77 52.82
N GLN A 242 -25.41 22.03 53.20
CA GLN A 242 -26.64 22.70 53.61
C GLN A 242 -27.38 23.20 52.34
N LEU A 243 -28.47 22.56 51.98
CA LEU A 243 -29.34 23.02 50.90
C LEU A 243 -30.33 24.06 51.45
N ILE A 244 -30.13 25.34 51.18
CA ILE A 244 -31.10 26.39 51.47
C ILE A 244 -32.06 26.47 50.28
N VAL A 245 -33.17 25.80 50.37
CA VAL A 245 -34.23 25.85 49.33
C VAL A 245 -35.20 26.98 49.72
N GLY A 246 -35.14 28.08 49.00
CA GLY A 246 -36.23 29.04 48.96
C GLY A 246 -37.39 28.42 48.17
N LEU A 247 -38.38 27.88 48.88
CA LEU A 247 -39.59 27.37 48.22
C LEU A 247 -40.44 28.57 47.78
N PRO A 248 -40.87 28.65 46.50
CA PRO A 248 -41.90 29.62 46.07
C PRO A 248 -43.15 29.46 46.90
N GLU A 249 -43.87 30.57 47.22
CA GLU A 249 -45.05 30.60 48.07
C GLU A 249 -46.12 29.57 47.69
N GLU A 250 -46.23 29.18 46.43
CA GLU A 250 -47.12 28.15 45.91
C GLU A 250 -46.89 26.76 46.53
N PHE A 251 -45.66 26.45 46.96
CA PHE A 251 -45.33 25.19 47.64
C PHE A 251 -45.61 25.25 49.16
N LEU A 252 -45.59 26.41 49.76
CA LEU A 252 -45.84 26.58 51.19
C LEU A 252 -47.35 26.38 51.51
N GLY A 253 -48.21 26.59 50.55
CA GLY A 253 -49.67 26.36 50.72
C GLY A 253 -50.07 24.88 50.88
N LEU A 254 -49.19 23.96 50.54
CA LEU A 254 -49.44 22.51 50.61
C LEU A 254 -49.05 21.87 51.94
N VAL A 255 -48.17 22.51 52.71
CA VAL A 255 -47.72 22.03 54.03
C VAL A 255 -48.72 22.44 55.14
N LYS A 256 -49.61 23.39 54.88
CA LYS A 256 -50.57 23.93 55.85
C LYS A 256 -51.92 23.22 55.91
N LYS A 257 -52.07 22.12 55.15
CA LYS A 257 -53.33 21.33 55.10
C LYS A 257 -53.09 19.86 55.42
N SER A 258 -52.35 19.60 56.51
CA SER A 258 -52.27 18.26 57.09
C SER A 258 -52.52 18.33 58.59
#